data_c59f55774ddbe39e99437ceac4c6e516
#
_entry.id   c59f55774ddbe39e99437ceac4c6e516
#
_cell.length_a   1.000
_cell.length_b   1.000
_cell.length_c   1.000
_cell.angle_alpha   90.00
_cell.angle_beta   90.00
_cell.angle_gamma   90.00
#
_symmetry.space_group_name_H-M   'P 1'
#
loop_
_entity.id
_entity.type
_entity.pdbx_description
1 polymer ?
#
loop_
_entity_poly.entity_id
_entity_poly.type
_entity_poly.pdbx_seq_one_letter_code
_entity_poly.pdbx_strand_id
1 'polypeptide(L)'
;MTERRFIRAFVAFVVLVLCLCGGINFVVDPYMLFDTAPITGFNSAKPASATREHMMKAYQSSRVQAATVVIGSSRTDLGLNPAHDAWPAALRPVYNLSLAGTGLATGLLYLRHMLASNGQTVPTRTLIVGLDFENFLIKDANPVKQGFAPVSKTQEILRLQVLSDGSTNPDRRLSRMNDYATGLFSLDALIDSVRTIYVNRSPFPPTIEADGHLSEGQLRQWTNADGSAALFEQKNVQTVRDYSQPVRVLEGRKDTDDGDGRDITLPGLNEVFNFARARGIRVILAVQPTHVSRLDLLDYMGYWPVYEQWMRALTFQVAHAAAQGIDVNLWDFGGYCIFR
;
A
#
# COMPACT_ATOMS: atom_id res chain seq x y z
N MET A 1 -51.22 -25.15 3.82
CA MET A 1 -50.08 -25.21 4.74
C MET A 1 -50.43 -24.41 6.00
N THR A 2 -50.28 -24.96 7.22
CA THR A 2 -50.48 -24.13 8.41
C THR A 2 -49.38 -23.09 8.49
N GLU A 3 -49.68 -21.85 8.90
CA GLU A 3 -48.74 -20.71 8.99
C GLU A 3 -47.41 -21.11 9.67
N ARG A 4 -47.45 -21.92 10.74
CA ARG A 4 -46.26 -22.42 11.43
C ARG A 4 -45.36 -23.31 10.53
N ARG A 5 -45.92 -24.09 9.62
CA ARG A 5 -45.17 -24.92 8.69
C ARG A 5 -44.52 -24.06 7.60
N PHE A 6 -45.24 -23.03 7.14
CA PHE A 6 -44.69 -22.05 6.17
C PHE A 6 -43.51 -21.29 6.80
N ILE A 7 -43.65 -20.74 8.00
CA ILE A 7 -42.57 -20.02 8.70
C ILE A 7 -41.35 -20.91 8.89
N ARG A 8 -41.52 -22.16 9.35
CA ARG A 8 -40.40 -23.11 9.53
C ARG A 8 -39.72 -23.42 8.21
N ALA A 9 -40.46 -23.67 7.14
CA ALA A 9 -39.91 -23.91 5.80
C ALA A 9 -39.17 -22.71 5.28
N PHE A 10 -39.71 -21.52 5.46
CA PHE A 10 -39.04 -20.26 5.03
C PHE A 10 -37.74 -20.04 5.80
N VAL A 11 -37.75 -20.17 7.13
CA VAL A 11 -36.53 -20.04 7.96
C VAL A 11 -35.49 -21.08 7.57
N ALA A 12 -35.89 -22.35 7.37
CA ALA A 12 -35.00 -23.39 6.95
C ALA A 12 -34.39 -23.10 5.55
N PHE A 13 -35.16 -22.57 4.62
CA PHE A 13 -34.69 -22.14 3.30
C PHE A 13 -33.68 -20.99 3.42
N VAL A 14 -33.97 -19.97 4.21
CA VAL A 14 -33.04 -18.82 4.43
C VAL A 14 -31.73 -19.31 5.04
N VAL A 15 -31.80 -20.17 6.07
CA VAL A 15 -30.60 -20.74 6.69
C VAL A 15 -29.79 -21.55 5.68
N LEU A 16 -30.44 -22.37 4.85
CA LEU A 16 -29.78 -23.15 3.81
C LEU A 16 -29.05 -22.23 2.80
N VAL A 17 -29.72 -21.19 2.33
CA VAL A 17 -29.14 -20.22 1.39
C VAL A 17 -27.91 -19.51 2.02
N LEU A 18 -28.01 -19.07 3.28
CA LEU A 18 -26.91 -18.48 4.01
C LEU A 18 -25.74 -19.46 4.19
N CYS A 19 -26.02 -20.71 4.52
CA CYS A 19 -24.98 -21.74 4.63
C CYS A 19 -24.28 -22.04 3.29
N LEU A 20 -25.03 -22.09 2.20
CA LEU A 20 -24.47 -22.28 0.86
C LEU A 20 -23.62 -21.09 0.43
N CYS A 21 -24.14 -19.87 0.61
CA CYS A 21 -23.41 -18.63 0.31
C CYS A 21 -22.14 -18.53 1.15
N GLY A 22 -22.25 -18.71 2.46
CA GLY A 22 -21.12 -18.67 3.38
C GLY A 22 -20.09 -19.77 3.10
N GLY A 23 -20.55 -20.99 2.74
CA GLY A 23 -19.67 -22.10 2.36
C GLY A 23 -18.86 -21.81 1.09
N ILE A 24 -19.51 -21.29 0.05
CA ILE A 24 -18.83 -20.88 -1.20
C ILE A 24 -17.83 -19.78 -0.91
N ASN A 25 -18.25 -18.71 -0.22
CA ASN A 25 -17.40 -17.57 0.08
C ASN A 25 -16.22 -17.95 1.00
N PHE A 26 -16.42 -18.86 1.94
CA PHE A 26 -15.35 -19.39 2.79
C PHE A 26 -14.31 -20.17 1.98
N VAL A 27 -14.73 -21.10 1.13
CA VAL A 27 -13.83 -21.96 0.35
C VAL A 27 -13.07 -21.16 -0.71
N VAL A 28 -13.74 -20.23 -1.37
CA VAL A 28 -13.11 -19.38 -2.40
C VAL A 28 -12.26 -18.29 -1.76
N ASP A 29 -12.68 -17.74 -0.62
CA ASP A 29 -12.02 -16.67 0.12
C ASP A 29 -11.59 -15.49 -0.76
N PRO A 30 -12.51 -14.81 -1.45
CA PRO A 30 -12.18 -13.80 -2.45
C PRO A 30 -11.40 -12.61 -1.88
N TYR A 31 -11.43 -12.41 -0.55
CA TYR A 31 -10.83 -11.27 0.15
C TYR A 31 -9.64 -11.65 1.05
N MET A 32 -9.15 -12.88 1.00
CA MET A 32 -8.03 -13.38 1.83
C MET A 32 -8.29 -13.24 3.35
N LEU A 33 -9.56 -13.33 3.77
CA LEU A 33 -9.95 -13.19 5.18
C LEU A 33 -9.69 -14.46 5.98
N PHE A 34 -9.94 -15.62 5.38
CA PHE A 34 -9.97 -16.92 6.05
C PHE A 34 -8.67 -17.71 5.89
N ASP A 35 -7.75 -17.23 5.05
CA ASP A 35 -6.46 -17.88 4.77
C ASP A 35 -6.64 -19.31 4.21
N THR A 36 -7.62 -19.49 3.36
CA THR A 36 -7.87 -20.77 2.73
C THR A 36 -6.75 -21.12 1.76
N ALA A 37 -6.40 -22.42 1.71
CA ALA A 37 -5.34 -22.90 0.84
C ALA A 37 -5.60 -22.53 -0.63
N PRO A 38 -4.62 -21.95 -1.35
CA PRO A 38 -4.77 -21.60 -2.75
C PRO A 38 -4.79 -22.86 -3.63
N ILE A 39 -5.81 -22.95 -4.48
CA ILE A 39 -5.96 -24.03 -5.47
C ILE A 39 -5.82 -23.41 -6.86
N THR A 40 -4.81 -23.84 -7.61
CA THR A 40 -4.54 -23.37 -8.98
C THR A 40 -5.76 -23.60 -9.88
N GLY A 41 -6.14 -22.59 -10.64
CA GLY A 41 -7.31 -22.64 -11.53
C GLY A 41 -8.66 -22.47 -10.83
N PHE A 42 -8.68 -22.30 -9.50
CA PHE A 42 -9.90 -22.16 -8.72
C PHE A 42 -9.94 -20.87 -7.86
N ASN A 43 -9.01 -20.74 -6.92
CA ASN A 43 -9.02 -19.61 -5.97
C ASN A 43 -7.62 -19.07 -5.66
N SER A 44 -6.57 -19.46 -6.38
CA SER A 44 -5.20 -18.99 -6.14
C SER A 44 -5.03 -17.50 -6.40
N ALA A 45 -5.68 -16.96 -7.42
CA ALA A 45 -5.69 -15.53 -7.69
C ALA A 45 -6.95 -14.87 -7.13
N LYS A 46 -6.78 -13.64 -6.61
CA LYS A 46 -7.81 -12.88 -5.91
C LYS A 46 -8.05 -11.53 -6.61
N PRO A 47 -8.89 -11.48 -7.67
CA PRO A 47 -9.10 -10.27 -8.46
C PRO A 47 -9.70 -9.09 -7.67
N ALA A 48 -10.30 -9.36 -6.51
CA ALA A 48 -10.75 -8.32 -5.59
C ALA A 48 -9.60 -7.46 -5.02
N SER A 49 -8.33 -7.89 -5.18
CA SER A 49 -7.14 -7.11 -4.84
C SER A 49 -7.11 -5.72 -5.49
N ALA A 50 -7.65 -5.59 -6.70
CA ALA A 50 -7.72 -4.31 -7.41
C ALA A 50 -8.60 -3.24 -6.69
N THR A 51 -9.57 -3.67 -5.88
CA THR A 51 -10.53 -2.77 -5.22
C THR A 51 -10.50 -2.84 -3.70
N ARG A 52 -9.90 -3.88 -3.13
CA ARG A 52 -9.88 -4.15 -1.68
C ARG A 52 -8.47 -4.38 -1.14
N GLU A 53 -7.46 -3.85 -1.81
CA GLU A 53 -6.04 -4.01 -1.49
C GLU A 53 -5.74 -3.72 -0.01
N HIS A 54 -6.19 -2.58 0.52
CA HIS A 54 -5.98 -2.18 1.91
C HIS A 54 -6.50 -3.22 2.91
N MET A 55 -7.71 -3.74 2.66
CA MET A 55 -8.29 -4.77 3.52
C MET A 55 -7.48 -6.07 3.42
N MET A 56 -7.19 -6.52 2.22
CA MET A 56 -6.49 -7.78 1.98
C MET A 56 -5.08 -7.75 2.59
N LYS A 57 -4.31 -6.69 2.35
CA LYS A 57 -2.97 -6.52 2.94
C LYS A 57 -2.99 -6.38 4.46
N ALA A 58 -4.04 -5.78 5.07
CA ALA A 58 -4.19 -5.77 6.52
C ALA A 58 -4.31 -7.18 7.11
N TYR A 59 -5.10 -8.04 6.48
CA TYR A 59 -5.24 -9.44 6.93
C TYR A 59 -4.03 -10.30 6.59
N GLN A 60 -3.51 -10.19 5.38
CA GLN A 60 -2.36 -10.96 4.93
C GLN A 60 -1.11 -10.64 5.77
N SER A 61 -0.78 -9.34 5.93
CA SER A 61 0.41 -8.91 6.69
C SER A 61 0.35 -9.34 8.17
N SER A 62 -0.84 -9.51 8.73
CA SER A 62 -0.99 -10.00 10.10
C SER A 62 -0.57 -11.47 10.30
N ARG A 63 -0.28 -12.21 9.23
CA ARG A 63 0.09 -13.63 9.22
C ARG A 63 1.50 -13.88 8.71
N VAL A 64 2.10 -12.89 8.04
CA VAL A 64 3.39 -13.01 7.37
C VAL A 64 4.53 -12.51 8.27
N GLN A 65 5.66 -13.18 8.19
CA GLN A 65 6.91 -12.77 8.83
C GLN A 65 7.97 -12.53 7.76
N ALA A 66 8.65 -11.39 7.82
CA ALA A 66 9.64 -11.01 6.84
C ALA A 66 10.88 -10.36 7.48
N ALA A 67 12.06 -10.76 7.00
CA ALA A 67 13.32 -10.11 7.37
C ALA A 67 13.44 -8.72 6.73
N THR A 68 12.87 -8.55 5.55
CA THR A 68 12.78 -7.26 4.85
C THR A 68 11.33 -6.95 4.53
N VAL A 69 10.90 -5.74 4.88
CA VAL A 69 9.57 -5.22 4.52
C VAL A 69 9.75 -4.05 3.58
N VAL A 70 8.94 -4.01 2.53
CA VAL A 70 8.89 -2.93 1.56
C VAL A 70 7.62 -2.13 1.80
N ILE A 71 7.72 -0.81 1.91
CA ILE A 71 6.58 0.11 1.96
C ILE A 71 6.71 1.17 0.86
N GLY A 72 5.60 1.64 0.34
CA GLY A 72 5.56 2.67 -0.70
C GLY A 72 4.20 2.74 -1.37
N SER A 73 4.15 3.34 -2.54
CA SER A 73 2.95 3.47 -3.36
C SER A 73 2.76 2.30 -4.34
N SER A 74 1.81 2.43 -5.26
CA SER A 74 1.60 1.47 -6.34
C SER A 74 2.82 1.25 -7.24
N ARG A 75 3.70 2.26 -7.39
CA ARG A 75 4.96 2.10 -8.14
C ARG A 75 5.88 1.11 -7.45
N THR A 76 6.00 1.22 -6.14
CA THR A 76 6.79 0.31 -5.31
C THR A 76 6.15 -1.08 -5.29
N ASP A 77 4.82 -1.16 -5.20
CA ASP A 77 4.09 -2.41 -5.18
C ASP A 77 4.30 -3.23 -6.46
N LEU A 78 4.19 -2.59 -7.62
CA LEU A 78 4.41 -3.22 -8.92
C LEU A 78 5.90 -3.39 -9.27
N GLY A 79 6.75 -2.47 -8.81
CA GLY A 79 8.17 -2.40 -9.22
C GLY A 79 9.11 -3.29 -8.43
N LEU A 80 8.79 -3.60 -7.17
CA LEU A 80 9.64 -4.42 -6.30
C LEU A 80 9.01 -5.78 -6.02
N ASN A 81 9.32 -6.75 -6.90
CA ASN A 81 8.86 -8.13 -6.75
C ASN A 81 9.71 -8.89 -5.71
N PRO A 82 9.17 -9.30 -4.54
CA PRO A 82 9.90 -10.03 -3.50
C PRO A 82 10.37 -11.42 -3.94
N ALA A 83 9.70 -12.04 -4.91
CA ALA A 83 10.06 -13.34 -5.43
C ALA A 83 11.26 -13.31 -6.40
N HIS A 84 11.73 -12.11 -6.82
CA HIS A 84 12.81 -11.99 -7.78
C HIS A 84 14.13 -12.60 -7.26
N ASP A 85 14.85 -13.33 -8.12
CA ASP A 85 16.05 -14.08 -7.72
C ASP A 85 17.23 -13.20 -7.30
N ALA A 86 17.27 -11.94 -7.75
CA ALA A 86 18.33 -10.99 -7.41
C ALA A 86 18.37 -10.58 -5.94
N TRP A 87 17.34 -10.87 -5.15
CA TRP A 87 17.37 -10.55 -3.72
C TRP A 87 18.47 -11.34 -3.00
N PRO A 88 19.39 -10.66 -2.28
CA PRO A 88 20.38 -11.32 -1.45
C PRO A 88 19.72 -12.24 -0.41
N ALA A 89 20.30 -13.39 -0.14
CA ALA A 89 19.77 -14.33 0.86
C ALA A 89 19.62 -13.69 2.25
N ALA A 90 20.50 -12.75 2.61
CA ALA A 90 20.44 -12.05 3.90
C ALA A 90 19.21 -11.14 4.07
N LEU A 91 18.57 -10.74 2.97
CA LEU A 91 17.35 -9.92 2.98
C LEU A 91 16.08 -10.74 2.94
N ARG A 92 16.15 -12.04 2.68
CA ARG A 92 14.96 -12.92 2.59
C ARG A 92 14.52 -13.41 3.97
N PRO A 93 13.24 -13.66 4.19
CA PRO A 93 12.13 -13.43 3.26
C PRO A 93 11.78 -11.94 3.13
N VAL A 94 11.38 -11.51 1.94
CA VAL A 94 10.93 -10.14 1.63
C VAL A 94 9.42 -10.12 1.54
N TYR A 95 8.78 -9.08 2.09
CA TYR A 95 7.34 -8.86 1.98
C TYR A 95 7.05 -7.46 1.47
N ASN A 96 6.26 -7.35 0.40
CA ASN A 96 5.85 -6.07 -0.16
C ASN A 96 4.53 -5.60 0.47
N LEU A 97 4.65 -4.65 1.40
CA LEU A 97 3.54 -4.03 2.12
C LEU A 97 3.13 -2.69 1.51
N SER A 98 3.62 -2.36 0.31
CA SER A 98 3.25 -1.12 -0.38
C SER A 98 1.75 -1.10 -0.71
N LEU A 99 1.17 0.09 -0.76
CA LEU A 99 -0.26 0.32 -0.94
C LEU A 99 -0.51 1.39 -1.99
N ALA A 100 -1.40 1.14 -2.93
CA ALA A 100 -1.72 2.08 -3.98
C ALA A 100 -2.31 3.39 -3.41
N GLY A 101 -1.84 4.54 -3.94
CA GLY A 101 -2.37 5.86 -3.57
C GLY A 101 -2.06 6.32 -2.14
N THR A 102 -1.09 5.69 -1.46
CA THR A 102 -0.74 6.04 -0.08
C THR A 102 0.65 6.66 0.04
N GLY A 103 0.83 7.45 1.09
CA GLY A 103 2.11 8.02 1.49
C GLY A 103 2.75 7.28 2.67
N LEU A 104 3.88 7.83 3.16
CA LEU A 104 4.71 7.24 4.21
C LEU A 104 3.93 6.94 5.51
N ALA A 105 2.99 7.83 5.89
CA ALA A 105 2.21 7.68 7.11
C ALA A 105 1.40 6.37 7.13
N THR A 106 0.70 6.08 6.04
CA THR A 106 -0.09 4.87 5.92
C THR A 106 0.81 3.64 5.83
N GLY A 107 1.87 3.67 5.02
CA GLY A 107 2.83 2.57 4.93
C GLY A 107 3.44 2.21 6.29
N LEU A 108 3.85 3.23 7.07
CA LEU A 108 4.41 3.03 8.40
C LEU A 108 3.38 2.48 9.39
N LEU A 109 2.11 2.91 9.29
CA LEU A 109 1.04 2.39 10.12
C LEU A 109 0.76 0.90 9.84
N TYR A 110 0.74 0.50 8.56
CA TYR A 110 0.60 -0.91 8.18
C TYR A 110 1.81 -1.75 8.62
N LEU A 111 3.02 -1.20 8.56
CA LEU A 111 4.21 -1.85 9.12
C LEU A 111 4.07 -2.05 10.64
N ARG A 112 3.65 -1.02 11.37
CA ARG A 112 3.38 -1.14 12.82
C ARG A 112 2.33 -2.22 13.10
N HIS A 113 1.27 -2.27 12.30
CA HIS A 113 0.24 -3.31 12.39
C HIS A 113 0.82 -4.71 12.17
N MET A 114 1.58 -4.91 11.09
CA MET A 114 2.24 -6.18 10.79
C MET A 114 3.10 -6.64 11.97
N LEU A 115 3.96 -5.77 12.49
CA LEU A 115 4.87 -6.09 13.59
C LEU A 115 4.14 -6.36 14.92
N ALA A 116 3.01 -5.68 15.17
CA ALA A 116 2.20 -5.90 16.37
C ALA A 116 1.30 -7.15 16.30
N SER A 117 0.98 -7.61 15.10
CA SER A 117 0.08 -8.76 14.89
C SER A 117 0.80 -10.10 14.98
N ASN A 118 2.08 -10.14 14.68
CA ASN A 118 2.87 -11.36 14.61
C ASN A 118 3.73 -11.50 15.87
N GLY A 119 3.61 -12.60 16.59
CA GLY A 119 4.63 -13.01 17.55
C GLY A 119 5.93 -13.30 16.77
N GLN A 120 6.77 -12.28 16.57
CA GLN A 120 7.90 -12.31 15.63
C GLN A 120 8.91 -13.39 15.97
N THR A 121 8.90 -14.49 15.23
CA THR A 121 9.98 -15.47 15.22
C THR A 121 11.07 -15.09 14.21
N VAL A 122 10.70 -14.38 13.13
CA VAL A 122 11.64 -13.77 12.19
C VAL A 122 11.66 -12.25 12.42
N PRO A 123 12.73 -11.69 12.98
CA PRO A 123 12.81 -10.26 13.21
C PRO A 123 12.96 -9.51 11.87
N THR A 124 12.18 -8.46 11.70
CA THR A 124 12.36 -7.52 10.58
C THR A 124 13.63 -6.71 10.84
N ARG A 125 14.59 -6.80 9.93
CA ARG A 125 15.92 -6.17 10.02
C ARG A 125 16.11 -5.04 9.02
N THR A 126 15.35 -5.07 7.92
CA THR A 126 15.46 -4.10 6.82
C THR A 126 14.10 -3.57 6.45
N LEU A 127 14.03 -2.26 6.30
CA LEU A 127 12.88 -1.53 5.76
C LEU A 127 13.29 -0.87 4.45
N ILE A 128 12.62 -1.21 3.36
CA ILE A 128 12.77 -0.53 2.08
C ILE A 128 11.59 0.41 1.91
N VAL A 129 11.88 1.66 1.59
CA VAL A 129 10.87 2.70 1.45
C VAL A 129 10.91 3.28 0.04
N GLY A 130 9.89 3.03 -0.74
CA GLY A 130 9.69 3.68 -2.03
C GLY A 130 9.20 5.12 -1.85
N LEU A 131 9.92 6.06 -2.43
CA LEU A 131 9.64 7.50 -2.32
C LEU A 131 9.15 8.03 -3.65
N ASP A 132 7.97 8.64 -3.62
CA ASP A 132 7.38 9.37 -4.74
C ASP A 132 7.32 10.85 -4.37
N PHE A 133 7.86 11.74 -5.19
CA PHE A 133 7.89 13.18 -4.95
C PHE A 133 6.52 13.74 -4.60
N GLU A 134 5.50 13.30 -5.33
CA GLU A 134 4.14 13.81 -5.18
C GLU A 134 3.52 13.54 -3.79
N ASN A 135 4.00 12.52 -3.08
CA ASN A 135 3.55 12.20 -1.73
C ASN A 135 4.03 13.21 -0.67
N PHE A 136 5.00 14.06 -1.04
CA PHE A 136 5.51 15.14 -0.19
C PHE A 136 4.90 16.50 -0.51
N LEU A 137 3.94 16.55 -1.45
CA LEU A 137 3.27 17.79 -1.85
C LEU A 137 1.94 17.96 -1.10
N ILE A 138 1.80 19.05 -0.38
CA ILE A 138 0.61 19.39 0.41
C ILE A 138 -0.13 20.62 -0.16
N LYS A 139 -1.44 20.69 0.09
CA LYS A 139 -2.32 21.76 -0.43
C LYS A 139 -2.26 23.06 0.36
N ASP A 140 -1.77 23.02 1.60
CA ASP A 140 -1.80 24.17 2.50
C ASP A 140 -0.54 25.02 2.36
N ALA A 141 -0.73 26.33 2.26
CA ALA A 141 0.35 27.32 2.23
C ALA A 141 1.02 27.54 3.61
N ASN A 142 0.52 26.92 4.70
CA ASN A 142 1.13 27.02 6.02
C ASN A 142 1.68 25.66 6.51
N PRO A 143 2.77 25.18 5.92
CA PRO A 143 3.32 23.86 6.18
C PRO A 143 3.90 23.69 7.59
N VAL A 144 4.20 24.78 8.31
CA VAL A 144 4.72 24.73 9.68
C VAL A 144 3.71 24.14 10.68
N LYS A 145 2.43 24.21 10.39
CA LYS A 145 1.36 23.62 11.22
C LYS A 145 1.04 22.17 10.89
N GLN A 146 1.55 21.67 9.79
CA GLN A 146 1.35 20.30 9.35
C GLN A 146 2.60 19.49 9.70
N GLY A 147 2.69 19.08 10.96
CA GLY A 147 3.51 17.93 11.31
C GLY A 147 3.06 16.68 10.53
N PHE A 148 3.74 15.56 10.72
CA PHE A 148 3.31 14.25 10.22
C PHE A 148 1.84 14.02 10.60
N ALA A 149 0.93 14.23 9.66
CA ALA A 149 -0.50 14.14 9.91
C ALA A 149 -0.85 12.70 10.25
N PRO A 150 -1.47 12.44 11.41
CA PRO A 150 -1.96 11.11 11.73
C PRO A 150 -2.96 10.68 10.65
N VAL A 151 -2.84 9.44 10.20
CA VAL A 151 -3.78 8.88 9.24
C VAL A 151 -5.18 8.95 9.83
N SER A 152 -6.11 9.60 9.15
CA SER A 152 -7.49 9.76 9.63
C SER A 152 -8.16 8.38 9.81
N LYS A 153 -9.07 8.25 10.80
CA LYS A 153 -9.83 7.02 11.04
C LYS A 153 -10.76 6.74 9.86
N THR A 154 -10.25 5.96 8.90
CA THR A 154 -11.04 5.40 7.82
C THR A 154 -11.39 3.94 8.13
N GLN A 155 -12.30 3.35 7.36
CA GLN A 155 -12.66 1.93 7.50
C GLN A 155 -11.42 1.01 7.36
N GLU A 156 -10.43 1.41 6.54
CA GLU A 156 -9.19 0.64 6.36
C GLU A 156 -8.37 0.57 7.65
N ILE A 157 -8.32 1.67 8.41
CA ILE A 157 -7.52 1.78 9.64
C ILE A 157 -8.17 1.08 10.82
N LEU A 158 -9.51 1.02 10.87
CA LEU A 158 -10.22 0.31 11.93
C LEU A 158 -9.88 -1.19 11.99
N ARG A 159 -9.33 -1.76 10.92
CA ARG A 159 -8.88 -3.17 10.85
C ARG A 159 -7.52 -3.41 11.50
N LEU A 160 -6.72 -2.36 11.64
CA LEU A 160 -5.33 -2.49 12.06
C LEU A 160 -5.21 -2.75 13.57
N GLN A 161 -4.12 -3.40 13.98
CA GLN A 161 -3.85 -3.73 15.38
C GLN A 161 -3.56 -2.49 16.22
N VAL A 162 -2.97 -1.48 15.60
CA VAL A 162 -2.51 -0.26 16.27
C VAL A 162 -3.02 0.99 15.57
N LEU A 163 -3.17 2.07 16.31
CA LEU A 163 -3.44 3.41 15.81
C LEU A 163 -2.13 4.14 15.45
N SER A 164 -2.24 5.33 14.87
CA SER A 164 -1.08 6.14 14.45
C SER A 164 -0.14 6.50 15.60
N ASP A 165 -0.65 6.64 16.81
CA ASP A 165 0.12 6.88 18.04
C ASP A 165 0.79 5.62 18.62
N GLY A 166 0.57 4.46 17.99
CA GLY A 166 1.09 3.17 18.45
C GLY A 166 0.25 2.47 19.51
N SER A 167 -0.84 3.08 19.97
CA SER A 167 -1.77 2.46 20.90
C SER A 167 -2.58 1.32 20.26
N THR A 168 -3.06 0.38 21.06
CA THR A 168 -3.93 -0.70 20.57
C THR A 168 -5.25 -0.13 20.05
N ASN A 169 -5.67 -0.58 18.88
CA ASN A 169 -6.92 -0.14 18.27
C ASN A 169 -8.13 -0.86 18.91
N PRO A 170 -8.99 -0.18 19.67
CA PRO A 170 -10.14 -0.78 20.33
C PRO A 170 -11.21 -1.23 19.34
N ASP A 171 -11.31 -0.59 18.18
CA ASP A 171 -12.35 -0.84 17.18
C ASP A 171 -12.05 -2.07 16.31
N ARG A 172 -10.82 -2.59 16.36
CA ARG A 172 -10.35 -3.70 15.51
C ARG A 172 -11.23 -4.95 15.61
N ARG A 173 -11.65 -5.32 16.83
CA ARG A 173 -12.44 -6.53 17.02
C ARG A 173 -13.78 -6.45 16.30
N LEU A 174 -14.47 -5.33 16.45
CA LEU A 174 -15.77 -5.11 15.80
C LEU A 174 -15.61 -5.02 14.27
N SER A 175 -14.59 -4.30 13.79
CA SER A 175 -14.28 -4.19 12.36
C SER A 175 -14.02 -5.58 11.76
N ARG A 176 -13.22 -6.43 12.41
CA ARG A 176 -12.97 -7.81 11.95
C ARG A 176 -14.23 -8.66 11.91
N MET A 177 -15.06 -8.58 12.94
CA MET A 177 -16.33 -9.32 12.96
C MET A 177 -17.22 -8.90 11.79
N ASN A 178 -17.30 -7.60 11.49
CA ASN A 178 -18.05 -7.08 10.36
C ASN A 178 -17.46 -7.55 9.02
N ASP A 179 -16.13 -7.49 8.85
CA ASP A 179 -15.47 -7.96 7.64
C ASP A 179 -15.71 -9.46 7.40
N TYR A 180 -15.63 -10.29 8.44
CA TYR A 180 -15.91 -11.72 8.34
C TYR A 180 -17.38 -12.01 8.02
N ALA A 181 -18.31 -11.32 8.68
CA ALA A 181 -19.73 -11.47 8.40
C ALA A 181 -20.07 -11.06 6.97
N THR A 182 -19.52 -9.91 6.51
CA THR A 182 -19.70 -9.42 5.14
C THR A 182 -19.02 -10.36 4.13
N GLY A 183 -17.81 -10.82 4.42
CA GLY A 183 -17.08 -11.75 3.56
C GLY A 183 -17.77 -13.11 3.40
N LEU A 184 -18.52 -13.57 4.43
CA LEU A 184 -19.26 -14.83 4.34
C LEU A 184 -20.65 -14.66 3.70
N PHE A 185 -21.40 -13.64 4.11
CA PHE A 185 -22.85 -13.62 3.88
C PHE A 185 -23.34 -12.54 2.92
N SER A 186 -22.44 -11.69 2.37
CA SER A 186 -22.85 -10.69 1.40
C SER A 186 -22.96 -11.25 -0.02
N LEU A 187 -23.85 -10.67 -0.80
CA LEU A 187 -23.96 -10.95 -2.22
C LEU A 187 -22.73 -10.46 -3.01
N ASP A 188 -22.12 -9.36 -2.58
CA ASP A 188 -20.88 -8.88 -3.18
C ASP A 188 -19.77 -9.92 -3.07
N ALA A 189 -19.61 -10.54 -1.88
CA ALA A 189 -18.64 -11.60 -1.69
C ALA A 189 -18.94 -12.83 -2.57
N LEU A 190 -20.22 -13.16 -2.77
CA LEU A 190 -20.61 -14.26 -3.66
C LEU A 190 -20.29 -13.94 -5.12
N ILE A 191 -20.56 -12.72 -5.58
CA ILE A 191 -20.20 -12.26 -6.92
C ILE A 191 -18.68 -12.29 -7.11
N ASP A 192 -17.92 -11.78 -6.13
CA ASP A 192 -16.46 -11.80 -6.16
C ASP A 192 -15.90 -13.23 -6.08
N SER A 193 -16.58 -14.16 -5.40
CA SER A 193 -16.24 -15.58 -5.40
C SER A 193 -16.41 -16.21 -6.78
N VAL A 194 -17.53 -15.95 -7.45
CA VAL A 194 -17.76 -16.42 -8.83
C VAL A 194 -16.73 -15.82 -9.78
N ARG A 195 -16.47 -14.51 -9.66
CA ARG A 195 -15.45 -13.80 -10.44
C ARG A 195 -14.06 -14.40 -10.20
N THR A 196 -13.72 -14.73 -8.95
CA THR A 196 -12.45 -15.37 -8.58
C THR A 196 -12.28 -16.69 -9.32
N ILE A 197 -13.27 -17.58 -9.28
CA ILE A 197 -13.22 -18.86 -9.97
C ILE A 197 -13.07 -18.67 -11.49
N TYR A 198 -13.76 -17.71 -12.07
CA TYR A 198 -13.68 -17.42 -13.50
C TYR A 198 -12.31 -16.89 -13.91
N VAL A 199 -11.78 -15.90 -13.19
CA VAL A 199 -10.51 -15.22 -13.50
C VAL A 199 -9.31 -16.14 -13.30
N ASN A 200 -9.39 -17.12 -12.40
CA ASN A 200 -8.34 -18.13 -12.21
C ASN A 200 -8.12 -19.05 -13.45
N ARG A 201 -8.97 -18.97 -14.46
CA ARG A 201 -8.78 -19.62 -15.77
C ARG A 201 -7.96 -18.76 -16.74
N SER A 202 -7.70 -17.50 -16.40
CA SER A 202 -6.84 -16.59 -17.18
C SER A 202 -5.36 -16.93 -16.95
N PRO A 203 -4.48 -16.78 -17.96
CA PRO A 203 -3.05 -17.01 -17.79
C PRO A 203 -2.37 -15.99 -16.86
N PHE A 204 -2.92 -14.79 -16.72
CA PHE A 204 -2.37 -13.71 -15.90
C PHE A 204 -3.47 -13.03 -15.08
N PRO A 205 -4.00 -13.69 -14.05
CA PRO A 205 -5.04 -13.09 -13.23
C PRO A 205 -4.44 -12.01 -12.30
N PRO A 206 -5.15 -10.88 -12.09
CA PRO A 206 -4.75 -9.91 -11.07
C PRO A 206 -4.90 -10.52 -9.68
N THR A 207 -3.89 -10.34 -8.83
CA THR A 207 -3.91 -10.81 -7.45
C THR A 207 -2.86 -10.09 -6.62
N ILE A 208 -3.00 -10.14 -5.29
CA ILE A 208 -1.90 -9.93 -4.36
C ILE A 208 -1.28 -11.29 -4.09
N GLU A 209 0.00 -11.44 -4.37
CA GLU A 209 0.73 -12.68 -4.14
C GLU A 209 0.96 -12.93 -2.62
N ALA A 210 1.40 -14.13 -2.26
CA ALA A 210 1.64 -14.49 -0.86
C ALA A 210 2.71 -13.62 -0.19
N ASP A 211 3.63 -13.06 -0.95
CA ASP A 211 4.68 -12.13 -0.52
C ASP A 211 4.23 -10.65 -0.54
N GLY A 212 2.94 -10.39 -0.74
CA GLY A 212 2.32 -9.06 -0.75
C GLY A 212 2.43 -8.30 -2.08
N HIS A 213 3.16 -8.82 -3.06
CA HIS A 213 3.34 -8.18 -4.36
C HIS A 213 2.05 -8.16 -5.18
N LEU A 214 1.72 -7.02 -5.78
CA LEU A 214 0.63 -6.95 -6.74
C LEU A 214 1.10 -7.53 -8.08
N SER A 215 0.47 -8.61 -8.52
CA SER A 215 0.86 -9.30 -9.74
C SER A 215 0.77 -8.42 -10.98
N GLU A 216 1.63 -8.69 -11.96
CA GLU A 216 1.61 -8.00 -13.26
C GLU A 216 0.27 -8.15 -14.03
N GLY A 217 -0.57 -9.10 -13.64
CA GLY A 217 -1.84 -9.38 -14.31
C GLY A 217 -2.75 -8.16 -14.41
N GLN A 218 -2.78 -7.31 -13.38
CA GLN A 218 -3.55 -6.06 -13.40
C GLN A 218 -2.99 -5.07 -14.41
N LEU A 219 -1.68 -4.90 -14.45
CA LEU A 219 -1.01 -4.00 -15.39
C LEU A 219 -1.20 -4.50 -16.84
N ARG A 220 -1.05 -5.81 -17.05
CA ARG A 220 -1.29 -6.44 -18.36
C ARG A 220 -2.72 -6.27 -18.85
N GLN A 221 -3.71 -6.36 -17.97
CA GLN A 221 -5.10 -6.09 -18.35
C GLN A 221 -5.29 -4.65 -18.83
N TRP A 222 -4.74 -3.68 -18.13
CA TRP A 222 -4.83 -2.27 -18.54
C TRP A 222 -4.08 -2.00 -19.84
N THR A 223 -2.85 -2.50 -19.98
CA THR A 223 -2.05 -2.29 -21.21
C THR A 223 -2.64 -3.01 -22.42
N ASN A 224 -3.27 -4.17 -22.25
CA ASN A 224 -3.92 -4.88 -23.34
C ASN A 224 -5.23 -4.21 -23.80
N ALA A 225 -5.95 -3.55 -22.87
CA ALA A 225 -7.19 -2.86 -23.19
C ALA A 225 -6.95 -1.54 -23.92
N ASP A 226 -6.04 -0.70 -23.41
CA ASP A 226 -5.93 0.70 -23.82
C ASP A 226 -4.55 1.04 -24.44
N GLY A 227 -3.57 0.15 -24.30
CA GLY A 227 -2.17 0.40 -24.66
C GLY A 227 -1.40 1.17 -23.58
N SER A 228 -0.08 1.02 -23.56
CA SER A 228 0.77 1.68 -22.55
C SER A 228 0.75 3.21 -22.66
N ALA A 229 0.71 3.75 -23.87
CA ALA A 229 0.64 5.19 -24.11
C ALA A 229 -0.60 5.83 -23.50
N ALA A 230 -1.78 5.20 -23.65
CA ALA A 230 -3.03 5.69 -23.08
C ALA A 230 -3.01 5.68 -21.56
N LEU A 231 -2.38 4.68 -20.93
CA LEU A 231 -2.21 4.66 -19.49
C LEU A 231 -1.36 5.82 -18.96
N PHE A 232 -0.24 6.15 -19.65
CA PHE A 232 0.57 7.31 -19.29
C PHE A 232 -0.18 8.61 -19.49
N GLU A 233 -0.92 8.76 -20.60
CA GLU A 233 -1.74 9.94 -20.87
C GLU A 233 -2.82 10.11 -19.78
N GLN A 234 -3.55 9.06 -19.45
CA GLN A 234 -4.55 9.09 -18.39
C GLN A 234 -3.96 9.50 -17.04
N LYS A 235 -2.76 8.99 -16.70
CA LYS A 235 -2.05 9.37 -15.48
C LYS A 235 -1.58 10.82 -15.52
N ASN A 236 -1.15 11.32 -16.66
CA ASN A 236 -0.76 12.72 -16.84
C ASN A 236 -1.97 13.65 -16.69
N VAL A 237 -3.12 13.33 -17.29
CA VAL A 237 -4.38 14.08 -17.12
C VAL A 237 -4.80 14.11 -15.64
N GLN A 238 -4.71 12.98 -14.96
CA GLN A 238 -4.98 12.93 -13.51
C GLN A 238 -4.03 13.84 -12.74
N THR A 239 -2.74 13.86 -13.08
CA THR A 239 -1.75 14.73 -12.44
C THR A 239 -2.08 16.20 -12.63
N VAL A 240 -2.41 16.62 -13.85
CA VAL A 240 -2.84 18.01 -14.11
C VAL A 240 -4.03 18.37 -13.22
N ARG A 241 -5.05 17.53 -13.18
CA ARG A 241 -6.25 17.79 -12.37
C ARG A 241 -5.93 17.90 -10.89
N ASP A 242 -5.04 17.03 -10.37
CA ASP A 242 -4.78 16.95 -8.93
C ASP A 242 -3.76 17.97 -8.44
N TYR A 243 -2.89 18.51 -9.32
CA TYR A 243 -1.76 19.36 -8.95
C TYR A 243 -1.75 20.74 -9.57
N SER A 244 -2.61 21.07 -10.55
CA SER A 244 -2.63 22.39 -11.16
C SER A 244 -3.29 23.46 -10.28
N GLN A 245 -4.32 23.09 -9.52
CA GLN A 245 -5.05 24.02 -8.64
C GLN A 245 -5.58 23.32 -7.38
N PRO A 246 -5.35 23.85 -6.17
CA PRO A 246 -4.36 24.88 -5.85
C PRO A 246 -2.92 24.36 -6.04
N VAL A 247 -1.99 25.27 -6.31
CA VAL A 247 -0.56 24.92 -6.36
C VAL A 247 -0.14 24.34 -5.01
N ARG A 248 0.52 23.19 -5.04
CA ARG A 248 0.98 22.50 -3.84
C ARG A 248 2.37 22.96 -3.44
N VAL A 249 2.67 22.85 -2.17
CA VAL A 249 3.98 23.16 -1.60
C VAL A 249 4.60 21.91 -0.99
N LEU A 250 5.91 21.93 -0.83
CA LEU A 250 6.63 20.84 -0.18
C LEU A 250 6.28 20.81 1.32
N GLU A 251 5.98 19.63 1.86
CA GLU A 251 5.77 19.46 3.29
C GLU A 251 7.02 19.89 4.09
N GLY A 252 6.80 20.45 5.28
CA GLY A 252 7.90 20.90 6.15
C GLY A 252 8.58 22.20 5.73
N ARG A 253 8.20 22.80 4.59
CA ARG A 253 8.70 24.12 4.17
C ARG A 253 8.25 25.21 5.14
N LYS A 254 9.16 26.12 5.48
CA LYS A 254 8.89 27.31 6.29
C LYS A 254 8.86 28.55 5.40
N ASP A 255 8.12 29.58 5.80
CA ASP A 255 8.06 30.85 5.05
C ASP A 255 9.41 31.59 5.01
N THR A 256 10.34 31.22 5.91
CA THR A 256 11.70 31.77 6.00
C THR A 256 12.73 31.01 5.19
N ASP A 257 12.34 29.93 4.49
CA ASP A 257 13.28 29.13 3.70
C ASP A 257 13.84 29.94 2.53
N ASP A 258 15.16 29.97 2.40
CA ASP A 258 15.91 30.67 1.35
C ASP A 258 15.79 30.01 -0.04
N GLY A 259 15.03 28.93 -0.14
CA GLY A 259 14.84 28.16 -1.37
C GLY A 259 15.91 27.10 -1.63
N ASP A 260 16.94 26.97 -0.79
CA ASP A 260 17.99 25.96 -0.92
C ASP A 260 17.50 24.54 -0.55
N GLY A 261 16.46 24.43 0.27
CA GLY A 261 15.85 23.16 0.68
C GLY A 261 16.57 22.46 1.83
N ARG A 262 17.74 22.92 2.27
CA ARG A 262 18.51 22.29 3.36
C ARG A 262 17.83 22.41 4.71
N ASP A 263 17.08 23.48 4.93
CA ASP A 263 16.35 23.73 6.17
C ASP A 263 14.96 23.07 6.20
N ILE A 264 14.58 22.43 5.10
CA ILE A 264 13.29 21.72 5.00
C ILE A 264 13.41 20.38 5.72
N THR A 265 12.54 20.17 6.68
CA THR A 265 12.40 18.91 7.37
C THR A 265 11.19 18.17 6.86
N LEU A 266 11.39 17.00 6.25
CA LEU A 266 10.31 16.12 5.77
C LEU A 266 9.76 15.30 6.96
N PRO A 267 8.55 15.61 7.48
CA PRO A 267 8.07 15.00 8.73
C PRO A 267 7.87 13.48 8.61
N GLY A 268 7.35 13.03 7.46
CA GLY A 268 7.14 11.61 7.21
C GLY A 268 8.44 10.80 7.24
N LEU A 269 9.51 11.38 6.72
CA LEU A 269 10.83 10.73 6.72
C LEU A 269 11.42 10.65 8.14
N ASN A 270 11.24 11.70 8.95
CA ASN A 270 11.65 11.67 10.36
C ASN A 270 10.97 10.55 11.13
N GLU A 271 9.69 10.31 10.91
CA GLU A 271 8.97 9.21 11.55
C GLU A 271 9.54 7.85 11.15
N VAL A 272 9.92 7.67 9.88
CA VAL A 272 10.60 6.45 9.41
C VAL A 272 11.93 6.27 10.16
N PHE A 273 12.74 7.32 10.29
CA PHE A 273 14.02 7.27 10.98
C PHE A 273 13.88 6.99 12.48
N ASN A 274 12.93 7.65 13.15
CA ASN A 274 12.63 7.41 14.56
C ASN A 274 12.15 5.97 14.78
N PHE A 275 11.31 5.47 13.93
CA PHE A 275 10.84 4.09 13.97
C PHE A 275 11.98 3.09 13.79
N ALA A 276 12.85 3.31 12.82
CA ALA A 276 13.98 2.45 12.51
C ALA A 276 15.02 2.46 13.65
N ARG A 277 15.35 3.65 14.18
CA ARG A 277 16.25 3.82 15.32
C ARG A 277 15.75 3.05 16.55
N ALA A 278 14.48 3.20 16.89
CA ALA A 278 13.89 2.55 18.06
C ALA A 278 13.94 1.02 17.99
N ARG A 279 14.12 0.44 16.80
CA ARG A 279 14.10 -1.02 16.55
C ARG A 279 15.42 -1.58 16.01
N GLY A 280 16.42 -0.74 15.76
CA GLY A 280 17.67 -1.17 15.13
C GLY A 280 17.48 -1.72 13.71
N ILE A 281 16.50 -1.15 12.96
CA ILE A 281 16.19 -1.57 11.60
C ILE A 281 17.00 -0.73 10.62
N ARG A 282 17.66 -1.39 9.65
CA ARG A 282 18.28 -0.74 8.50
C ARG A 282 17.23 -0.16 7.58
N VAL A 283 17.45 1.04 7.05
CA VAL A 283 16.56 1.72 6.11
C VAL A 283 17.22 1.84 4.73
N ILE A 284 16.50 1.45 3.70
CA ILE A 284 16.88 1.69 2.31
C ILE A 284 15.78 2.54 1.69
N LEU A 285 16.13 3.77 1.33
CA LEU A 285 15.24 4.68 0.64
C LEU A 285 15.46 4.57 -0.86
N ALA A 286 14.41 4.46 -1.64
CA ALA A 286 14.47 4.36 -3.09
C ALA A 286 13.52 5.39 -3.74
N VAL A 287 14.09 6.45 -4.33
CA VAL A 287 13.32 7.36 -5.18
C VAL A 287 12.87 6.58 -6.40
N GLN A 288 11.56 6.51 -6.63
CA GLN A 288 10.99 5.66 -7.67
C GLN A 288 11.22 6.24 -9.07
N PRO A 289 11.47 5.38 -10.08
CA PRO A 289 11.60 5.82 -11.45
C PRO A 289 10.31 6.48 -11.92
N THR A 290 10.44 7.59 -12.62
CA THR A 290 9.34 8.38 -13.15
C THR A 290 9.45 8.49 -14.66
N HIS A 291 8.37 8.20 -15.40
CA HIS A 291 8.35 8.30 -16.84
C HIS A 291 8.64 9.74 -17.27
N VAL A 292 9.45 9.92 -18.34
CA VAL A 292 9.90 11.22 -18.81
C VAL A 292 8.75 12.20 -19.07
N SER A 293 7.64 11.73 -19.68
CA SER A 293 6.49 12.61 -19.93
C SER A 293 5.87 13.21 -18.67
N ARG A 294 6.03 12.52 -17.53
CA ARG A 294 5.56 13.03 -16.24
C ARG A 294 6.55 14.04 -15.65
N LEU A 295 7.84 13.84 -15.84
CA LEU A 295 8.85 14.82 -15.43
C LEU A 295 8.68 16.12 -16.23
N ASP A 296 8.50 16.02 -17.57
CA ASP A 296 8.22 17.16 -18.44
C ASP A 296 6.93 17.90 -18.01
N LEU A 297 5.90 17.13 -17.61
CA LEU A 297 4.67 17.72 -17.12
C LEU A 297 4.86 18.47 -15.80
N LEU A 298 5.60 17.91 -14.86
CA LEU A 298 5.91 18.55 -13.58
C LEU A 298 6.73 19.83 -13.79
N ASP A 299 7.67 19.81 -14.73
CA ASP A 299 8.44 21.00 -15.12
C ASP A 299 7.53 22.07 -15.74
N TYR A 300 6.70 21.70 -16.72
CA TYR A 300 5.70 22.59 -17.33
C TYR A 300 4.75 23.23 -16.31
N MET A 301 4.36 22.48 -15.28
CA MET A 301 3.50 22.96 -14.18
C MET A 301 4.26 23.80 -13.15
N GLY A 302 5.57 24.01 -13.29
CA GLY A 302 6.41 24.80 -12.39
C GLY A 302 6.85 24.06 -11.13
N TYR A 303 6.74 22.74 -11.08
CA TYR A 303 7.16 21.93 -9.93
C TYR A 303 8.65 21.53 -9.94
N TRP A 304 9.39 21.78 -11.03
CA TRP A 304 10.79 21.39 -11.09
C TRP A 304 11.66 21.99 -9.97
N PRO A 305 11.57 23.29 -9.67
CA PRO A 305 12.31 23.86 -8.54
C PRO A 305 11.93 23.23 -7.19
N VAL A 306 10.64 22.85 -7.02
CA VAL A 306 10.16 22.16 -5.80
C VAL A 306 10.70 20.73 -5.72
N TYR A 307 10.81 20.04 -6.84
CA TYR A 307 11.44 18.72 -6.94
C TYR A 307 12.92 18.80 -6.54
N GLU A 308 13.66 19.78 -7.02
CA GLU A 308 15.06 19.99 -6.63
C GLU A 308 15.22 20.32 -5.14
N GLN A 309 14.32 21.14 -4.57
CA GLN A 309 14.28 21.40 -3.13
C GLN A 309 14.03 20.12 -2.34
N TRP A 310 13.09 19.30 -2.79
CA TRP A 310 12.82 18.00 -2.18
C TRP A 310 14.03 17.08 -2.20
N MET A 311 14.72 16.96 -3.32
CA MET A 311 15.92 16.14 -3.44
C MET A 311 17.06 16.62 -2.52
N ARG A 312 17.24 17.94 -2.39
CA ARG A 312 18.22 18.53 -1.46
C ARG A 312 17.84 18.26 -0.01
N ALA A 313 16.57 18.48 0.36
CA ALA A 313 16.04 18.19 1.68
C ALA A 313 16.20 16.70 2.05
N LEU A 314 15.84 15.81 1.12
CA LEU A 314 15.96 14.36 1.27
C LEU A 314 17.41 13.96 1.53
N THR A 315 18.33 14.41 0.68
CA THR A 315 19.76 14.08 0.79
C THR A 315 20.36 14.60 2.10
N PHE A 316 20.04 15.84 2.48
CA PHE A 316 20.51 16.43 3.72
C PHE A 316 20.00 15.67 4.94
N GLN A 317 18.71 15.34 4.95
CA GLN A 317 18.08 14.63 6.07
C GLN A 317 18.60 13.19 6.22
N VAL A 318 18.88 12.50 5.10
CA VAL A 318 19.52 11.18 5.10
C VAL A 318 20.94 11.27 5.66
N ALA A 319 21.75 12.23 5.22
CA ALA A 319 23.08 12.44 5.74
C ALA A 319 23.08 12.72 7.25
N HIS A 320 22.13 13.54 7.70
CA HIS A 320 21.94 13.84 9.13
C HIS A 320 21.54 12.60 9.93
N ALA A 321 20.64 11.78 9.44
CA ALA A 321 20.22 10.53 10.06
C ALA A 321 21.39 9.53 10.17
N ALA A 322 22.19 9.41 9.11
CA ALA A 322 23.38 8.58 9.11
C ALA A 322 24.42 9.06 10.13
N ALA A 323 24.65 10.39 10.23
CA ALA A 323 25.52 10.98 11.25
C ALA A 323 25.04 10.73 12.70
N GLN A 324 23.73 10.51 12.88
CA GLN A 324 23.14 10.10 14.16
C GLN A 324 23.18 8.59 14.41
N GLY A 325 23.86 7.81 13.57
CA GLY A 325 24.04 6.37 13.73
C GLY A 325 22.87 5.51 13.21
N ILE A 326 21.98 6.07 12.39
CA ILE A 326 20.97 5.26 11.71
C ILE A 326 21.61 4.61 10.48
N ASP A 327 21.48 3.29 10.33
CA ASP A 327 21.91 2.57 9.11
C ASP A 327 20.90 2.89 8.00
N VAL A 328 21.21 3.90 7.20
CA VAL A 328 20.35 4.39 6.11
C VAL A 328 21.13 4.57 4.82
N ASN A 329 20.51 4.16 3.70
CA ASN A 329 21.03 4.36 2.35
C ASN A 329 19.93 4.97 1.48
N LEU A 330 20.32 5.87 0.58
CA LEU A 330 19.44 6.46 -0.42
C LEU A 330 19.87 6.03 -1.82
N TRP A 331 18.94 5.52 -2.58
CA TRP A 331 19.07 5.20 -4.00
C TRP A 331 18.12 6.07 -4.81
N ASP A 332 18.65 6.76 -5.79
CA ASP A 332 17.86 7.61 -6.67
C ASP A 332 17.72 6.96 -8.06
N PHE A 333 16.50 6.53 -8.39
CA PHE A 333 16.11 6.04 -9.71
C PHE A 333 15.20 7.05 -10.43
N GLY A 334 14.94 8.21 -9.80
CA GLY A 334 14.19 9.32 -10.39
C GLY A 334 15.06 10.17 -11.32
N GLY A 335 14.44 11.12 -11.98
CA GLY A 335 15.13 12.04 -12.88
C GLY A 335 15.28 11.52 -14.31
N TYR A 336 15.90 12.35 -15.14
CA TYR A 336 16.12 12.05 -16.56
C TYR A 336 17.29 11.06 -16.71
N CYS A 337 17.00 9.77 -16.58
CA CYS A 337 17.98 8.73 -16.90
C CYS A 337 17.93 8.42 -18.39
N ILE A 338 19.03 8.65 -19.10
CA ILE A 338 19.22 8.12 -20.45
C ILE A 338 19.64 6.65 -20.27
N PHE A 339 18.65 5.75 -20.32
CA PHE A 339 18.97 4.35 -20.54
C PHE A 339 19.50 4.22 -21.98
N ARG A 340 20.79 3.99 -22.13
CA ARG A 340 21.41 3.58 -23.39
C ARG A 340 21.35 2.06 -23.53
#